data_3e0fcef1f2bd29e6c9924d5528b7fccb
#
_entry.id   3e0fcef1f2bd29e6c9924d5528b7fccb
#
_cell.length_a   1.000
_cell.length_b   1.000
_cell.length_c   1.000
_cell.angle_alpha   90.00
_cell.angle_beta   90.00
_cell.angle_gamma   90.00
#
_symmetry.space_group_name_H-M   'P 1'
#
loop_
_entity.id
_entity.type
_entity.pdbx_description
1 polymer ?
#
loop_
_entity_poly.entity_id
_entity_poly.type
_entity_poly.pdbx_seq_one_letter_code
_entity_poly.pdbx_strand_id
1 'polypeptide(L)'
;FSEAFGLRQAVGGGIGAAIMNGAKRGLFSNEAGSGSAPCAAAAADIDHPAKEGLFQALGVFIDTYIICTCTAMIMLLVPQELTEGLAGMDLLQAAMAYYFGEFGVVFIALILFLFSFSTFLGILFYARSNVAYLFGDNWLSQTLYKVLTLVMLFIGGIAAYQFVWDLGD
;
A
#
# COMPACT_ATOMS: atom_id res chain seq x y z
N PHE A 1 -10.60 6.38 16.96
CA PHE A 1 -9.43 6.53 17.83
C PHE A 1 -9.11 5.25 18.59
N SER A 2 -10.10 4.57 19.20
CA SER A 2 -9.85 3.33 19.96
C SER A 2 -9.27 2.22 19.11
N GLU A 3 -9.64 2.10 17.84
CA GLU A 3 -9.14 1.09 16.91
C GLU A 3 -7.86 1.54 16.19
N ALA A 4 -7.75 2.82 15.82
CA ALA A 4 -6.55 3.36 15.20
C ALA A 4 -5.33 3.32 16.12
N PHE A 5 -5.54 3.53 17.42
CA PHE A 5 -4.48 3.39 18.43
C PHE A 5 -4.45 2.00 19.08
N GLY A 6 -5.25 1.07 18.59
CA GLY A 6 -5.31 -0.27 19.15
C GLY A 6 -5.71 -0.30 20.62
N LEU A 7 -6.53 0.62 21.11
CA LEU A 7 -6.91 0.67 22.52
C LEU A 7 -7.62 -0.61 22.97
N ARG A 8 -8.42 -1.22 22.12
CA ARG A 8 -9.03 -2.53 22.38
C ARG A 8 -7.97 -3.65 22.40
N GLN A 9 -7.00 -3.56 21.51
CA GLN A 9 -5.84 -4.45 21.48
C GLN A 9 -4.84 -4.11 22.60
N ALA A 10 -4.72 -2.84 22.99
CA ALA A 10 -3.89 -2.42 24.10
C ALA A 10 -4.42 -2.93 25.45
N VAL A 11 -5.73 -3.03 25.62
CA VAL A 11 -6.35 -3.65 26.80
C VAL A 11 -6.18 -5.16 26.79
N GLY A 12 -6.15 -5.80 25.61
CA GLY A 12 -5.96 -7.25 25.46
C GLY A 12 -4.51 -7.72 25.30
N GLY A 13 -3.63 -6.90 24.74
CA GLY A 13 -2.25 -7.28 24.36
C GLY A 13 -1.16 -6.29 24.76
N GLY A 14 -1.53 -5.18 25.36
CA GLY A 14 -0.63 -4.12 25.79
C GLY A 14 -0.35 -3.04 24.73
N ILE A 15 -0.06 -1.84 25.22
CA ILE A 15 0.25 -0.66 24.40
C ILE A 15 1.43 -0.93 23.44
N GLY A 16 2.39 -1.74 23.87
CA GLY A 16 3.55 -2.11 23.04
C GLY A 16 3.17 -2.84 21.75
N ALA A 17 2.22 -3.78 21.80
CA ALA A 17 1.75 -4.50 20.62
C ALA A 17 1.01 -3.56 19.63
N ALA A 18 0.21 -2.63 20.14
CA ALA A 18 -0.48 -1.64 19.32
C ALA A 18 0.49 -0.70 18.60
N ILE A 19 1.52 -0.21 19.31
CA ILE A 19 2.58 0.63 18.74
C ILE A 19 3.36 -0.16 17.69
N MET A 20 3.74 -1.40 17.97
CA MET A 20 4.47 -2.26 17.05
C MET A 20 3.70 -2.48 15.74
N ASN A 21 2.43 -2.84 15.83
CA ASN A 21 1.58 -3.04 14.66
C ASN A 21 1.40 -1.73 13.86
N GLY A 22 1.20 -0.62 14.54
CA GLY A 22 1.08 0.69 13.89
C GLY A 22 2.37 1.08 13.16
N ALA A 23 3.54 0.86 13.78
CA ALA A 23 4.84 1.13 13.17
C ALA A 23 5.08 0.23 11.95
N LYS A 24 4.84 -1.08 12.05
CA LYS A 24 4.98 -2.01 10.93
C LYS A 24 4.12 -1.58 9.74
N ARG A 25 2.85 -1.29 9.97
CA ARG A 25 1.93 -0.89 8.89
C ARG A 25 2.29 0.46 8.28
N GLY A 26 2.78 1.41 9.08
CA GLY A 26 3.27 2.69 8.58
C GLY A 26 4.53 2.55 7.73
N LEU A 27 5.50 1.75 8.17
CA LEU A 27 6.70 1.45 7.39
C LEU A 27 6.38 0.74 6.08
N PHE A 28 5.44 -0.19 6.10
CA PHE A 28 4.99 -0.90 4.90
C PHE A 28 4.28 0.05 3.93
N SER A 29 3.34 0.87 4.38
CA SER A 29 2.60 1.82 3.56
C SER A 29 3.50 2.84 2.86
N ASN A 30 4.57 3.28 3.53
CA ASN A 30 5.54 4.21 2.97
C ASN A 30 6.70 3.53 2.23
N GLU A 31 6.62 2.20 2.04
CA GLU A 31 7.67 1.40 1.39
C GLU A 31 9.08 1.64 1.99
N ALA A 32 9.13 1.94 3.28
CA ALA A 32 10.36 2.31 3.97
C ALA A 32 11.34 1.14 4.01
N GLY A 33 12.49 1.31 3.38
CA GLY A 33 13.54 0.28 3.30
C GLY A 33 13.36 -0.73 2.16
N SER A 34 12.25 -0.72 1.40
CA SER A 34 12.03 -1.66 0.28
C SER A 34 12.88 -1.34 -0.96
N GLY A 35 13.36 -0.11 -1.08
CA GLY A 35 14.19 0.34 -2.22
C GLY A 35 13.40 0.86 -3.42
N SER A 36 12.08 0.89 -3.38
CA SER A 36 11.22 1.42 -4.46
C SER A 36 11.43 2.92 -4.69
N ALA A 37 11.48 3.73 -3.62
CA ALA A 37 11.73 5.17 -3.72
C ALA A 37 13.08 5.50 -4.39
N PRO A 38 14.22 4.87 -4.05
CA PRO A 38 15.47 5.03 -4.78
C PRO A 38 15.39 4.62 -6.25
N CYS A 39 14.66 3.56 -6.59
CA CYS A 39 14.45 3.14 -7.99
C CYS A 39 13.65 4.18 -8.79
N ALA A 40 12.63 4.78 -8.17
CA ALA A 40 11.86 5.87 -8.76
C ALA A 40 12.72 7.13 -8.94
N ALA A 41 13.45 7.51 -7.89
CA ALA A 41 14.33 8.67 -7.88
C ALA A 41 15.44 8.58 -8.94
N ALA A 42 15.96 7.39 -9.21
CA ALA A 42 16.99 7.17 -10.23
C ALA A 42 16.51 7.49 -11.67
N ALA A 43 15.19 7.48 -11.91
CA ALA A 43 14.60 7.82 -13.20
C ALA A 43 14.23 9.31 -13.33
N ALA A 44 14.32 10.09 -12.25
CA ALA A 44 13.96 11.49 -12.25
C ALA A 44 15.01 12.35 -12.95
N ASP A 45 14.57 13.20 -13.88
CA ASP A 45 15.43 14.18 -14.57
C ASP A 45 15.41 15.50 -13.80
N ILE A 46 16.32 15.66 -12.88
CA ILE A 46 16.45 16.85 -12.03
C ILE A 46 17.90 17.28 -11.84
N ASP A 47 18.08 18.61 -11.68
CA ASP A 47 19.41 19.23 -11.60
C ASP A 47 20.25 18.77 -10.40
N HIS A 48 19.62 18.36 -9.29
CA HIS A 48 20.33 18.02 -8.06
C HIS A 48 19.62 16.92 -7.26
N PRO A 49 20.34 15.85 -6.85
CA PRO A 49 19.76 14.72 -6.12
C PRO A 49 19.02 15.09 -4.83
N ALA A 50 19.45 16.14 -4.13
CA ALA A 50 18.77 16.57 -2.90
C ALA A 50 17.35 17.11 -3.16
N LYS A 51 17.06 17.63 -4.35
CA LYS A 51 15.70 18.08 -4.71
C LYS A 51 14.77 16.86 -4.76
N GLU A 52 15.22 15.77 -5.38
CA GLU A 52 14.44 14.52 -5.42
C GLU A 52 14.19 13.96 -4.02
N GLY A 53 15.20 13.94 -3.18
CA GLY A 53 15.02 13.53 -1.78
C GLY A 53 13.97 14.34 -1.03
N LEU A 54 13.91 15.66 -1.28
CA LEU A 54 12.87 16.53 -0.70
C LEU A 54 11.47 16.23 -1.27
N PHE A 55 11.35 15.97 -2.58
CA PHE A 55 10.09 15.58 -3.18
C PHE A 55 9.57 14.24 -2.65
N GLN A 56 10.45 13.26 -2.49
CA GLN A 56 10.10 11.97 -1.90
C GLN A 56 9.66 12.13 -0.43
N ALA A 57 10.37 12.93 0.35
CA ALA A 57 10.00 13.21 1.74
C ALA A 57 8.64 13.94 1.83
N LEU A 58 8.38 14.90 0.94
CA LEU A 58 7.09 15.59 0.85
C LEU A 58 5.96 14.62 0.46
N GLY A 59 6.23 13.71 -0.48
CA GLY A 59 5.28 12.66 -0.88
C GLY A 59 4.86 11.78 0.29
N VAL A 60 5.81 11.28 1.07
CA VAL A 60 5.56 10.49 2.30
C VAL A 60 4.76 11.29 3.33
N PHE A 61 5.08 12.58 3.50
CA PHE A 61 4.33 13.45 4.41
C PHE A 61 2.86 13.61 3.98
N ILE A 62 2.61 13.87 2.70
CA ILE A 62 1.25 14.01 2.14
C ILE A 62 0.49 12.70 2.26
N ASP A 63 1.10 11.59 1.90
CA ASP A 63 0.48 10.27 1.97
C ASP A 63 0.07 9.94 3.41
N THR A 64 0.98 10.06 4.35
CA THR A 64 0.73 9.66 5.74
C THR A 64 -0.20 10.62 6.48
N TYR A 65 0.07 11.93 6.42
CA TYR A 65 -0.71 12.89 7.20
C TYR A 65 -2.03 13.30 6.57
N ILE A 66 -2.15 13.29 5.26
CA ILE A 66 -3.37 13.70 4.59
C ILE A 66 -4.17 12.45 4.18
N ILE A 67 -3.64 11.62 3.30
CA ILE A 67 -4.41 10.53 2.68
C ILE A 67 -4.75 9.45 3.71
N CYS A 68 -3.76 8.93 4.44
CA CYS A 68 -4.00 7.88 5.43
C CYS A 68 -4.87 8.39 6.60
N THR A 69 -4.70 9.65 7.02
CA THR A 69 -5.54 10.24 8.08
C THR A 69 -6.98 10.40 7.61
N CYS A 70 -7.23 10.89 6.39
CA CYS A 70 -8.57 10.98 5.83
C CYS A 70 -9.25 9.60 5.74
N THR A 71 -8.54 8.59 5.28
CA THR A 71 -9.04 7.21 5.19
C THR A 71 -9.38 6.67 6.59
N ALA A 72 -8.50 6.88 7.57
CA ALA A 72 -8.75 6.48 8.95
C ALA A 72 -9.97 7.19 9.53
N MET A 73 -10.13 8.49 9.29
CA MET A 73 -11.29 9.25 9.76
C MET A 73 -12.60 8.75 9.16
N ILE A 74 -12.62 8.43 7.86
CA ILE A 74 -13.79 7.84 7.20
C ILE A 74 -14.20 6.54 7.89
N MET A 75 -13.25 5.65 8.19
CA MET A 75 -13.54 4.37 8.84
C MET A 75 -13.93 4.51 10.32
N LEU A 76 -13.31 5.45 11.05
CA LEU A 76 -13.55 5.63 12.48
C LEU A 76 -14.87 6.33 12.82
N LEU A 77 -15.41 7.13 11.93
CA LEU A 77 -16.65 7.88 12.13
C LEU A 77 -17.92 7.08 11.79
N VAL A 78 -17.77 5.86 11.24
CA VAL A 78 -18.91 4.96 10.98
C VAL A 78 -19.35 4.31 12.27
N PRO A 79 -20.68 4.12 12.49
CA PRO A 79 -21.19 3.39 13.65
C PRO A 79 -20.59 1.97 13.75
N GLN A 80 -20.14 1.60 14.94
CA GLN A 80 -19.45 0.34 15.19
C GLN A 80 -20.32 -0.89 14.83
N GLU A 81 -21.63 -0.76 14.93
CA GLU A 81 -22.60 -1.81 14.59
C GLU A 81 -22.50 -2.26 13.11
N LEU A 82 -22.15 -1.33 12.21
CA LEU A 82 -22.02 -1.60 10.77
C LEU A 82 -20.61 -2.11 10.37
N THR A 83 -19.66 -2.00 11.29
CA THR A 83 -18.26 -2.33 11.03
C THR A 83 -17.77 -3.53 11.84
N GLU A 84 -18.63 -4.08 12.71
CA GLU A 84 -18.26 -5.18 13.58
C GLU A 84 -17.95 -6.45 12.77
N GLY A 85 -16.74 -6.99 12.98
CA GLY A 85 -16.24 -8.16 12.26
C GLY A 85 -15.67 -7.89 10.87
N LEU A 86 -15.73 -6.66 10.37
CA LEU A 86 -15.13 -6.28 9.09
C LEU A 86 -13.68 -5.80 9.28
N ALA A 87 -12.83 -6.10 8.31
CA ALA A 87 -11.43 -5.68 8.31
C ALA A 87 -10.96 -5.31 6.88
N GLY A 88 -9.93 -4.47 6.82
CA GLY A 88 -9.29 -4.11 5.55
C GLY A 88 -10.25 -3.43 4.57
N MET A 89 -10.36 -3.93 3.36
CA MET A 89 -11.18 -3.35 2.30
C MET A 89 -12.67 -3.43 2.55
N ASP A 90 -13.14 -4.49 3.19
CA ASP A 90 -14.57 -4.66 3.50
C ASP A 90 -15.05 -3.56 4.45
N LEU A 91 -14.21 -3.19 5.43
CA LEU A 91 -14.47 -2.08 6.34
C LEU A 91 -14.55 -0.74 5.59
N LEU A 92 -13.63 -0.49 4.67
CA LEU A 92 -13.64 0.73 3.87
C LEU A 92 -14.86 0.79 2.93
N GLN A 93 -15.22 -0.32 2.30
CA GLN A 93 -16.43 -0.39 1.46
C GLN A 93 -17.71 -0.13 2.26
N ALA A 94 -17.82 -0.72 3.44
CA ALA A 94 -18.95 -0.48 4.34
C ALA A 94 -19.03 0.99 4.75
N ALA A 95 -17.91 1.60 5.07
CA ALA A 95 -17.83 3.02 5.40
C ALA A 95 -18.25 3.91 4.22
N MET A 96 -17.78 3.62 3.02
CA MET A 96 -18.14 4.36 1.82
C MET A 96 -19.63 4.16 1.44
N ALA A 97 -20.15 2.96 1.63
CA ALA A 97 -21.58 2.69 1.44
C ALA A 97 -22.45 3.48 2.44
N TYR A 98 -22.01 3.62 3.68
CA TYR A 98 -22.71 4.39 4.70
C TYR A 98 -22.80 5.87 4.35
N TYR A 99 -21.70 6.50 3.89
CA TYR A 99 -21.67 7.93 3.60
C TYR A 99 -22.25 8.30 2.23
N PHE A 100 -22.02 7.50 1.21
CA PHE A 100 -22.29 7.83 -0.19
C PHE A 100 -23.19 6.82 -0.89
N GLY A 101 -23.69 5.80 -0.18
CA GLY A 101 -24.51 4.75 -0.76
C GLY A 101 -23.79 3.95 -1.86
N GLU A 102 -24.52 3.48 -2.86
CA GLU A 102 -23.94 2.70 -3.98
C GLU A 102 -22.90 3.47 -4.78
N PHE A 103 -23.03 4.78 -4.89
CA PHE A 103 -22.02 5.60 -5.54
C PHE A 103 -20.66 5.48 -4.83
N GLY A 104 -20.65 5.47 -3.50
CA GLY A 104 -19.42 5.31 -2.72
C GLY A 104 -18.71 3.97 -2.98
N VAL A 105 -19.47 2.89 -3.11
CA VAL A 105 -18.93 1.55 -3.40
C VAL A 105 -18.30 1.49 -4.79
N VAL A 106 -19.00 2.01 -5.81
CA VAL A 106 -18.49 2.06 -7.18
C VAL A 106 -17.25 2.97 -7.27
N PHE A 107 -17.29 4.11 -6.61
CA PHE A 107 -16.20 5.08 -6.58
C PHE A 107 -14.93 4.48 -5.98
N ILE A 108 -15.03 3.82 -4.81
CA ILE A 108 -13.86 3.21 -4.17
C ILE A 108 -13.31 2.03 -5.00
N ALA A 109 -14.19 1.23 -5.62
CA ALA A 109 -13.77 0.15 -6.50
C ALA A 109 -12.96 0.67 -7.70
N LEU A 110 -13.41 1.75 -8.33
CA LEU A 110 -12.73 2.39 -9.45
C LEU A 110 -11.36 2.96 -9.02
N ILE A 111 -11.30 3.65 -7.87
CA ILE A 111 -10.05 4.18 -7.33
C ILE A 111 -9.05 3.07 -7.02
N LEU A 112 -9.50 1.99 -6.38
CA LEU A 112 -8.67 0.84 -6.07
C LEU A 112 -8.13 0.17 -7.34
N PHE A 113 -8.96 0.04 -8.36
CA PHE A 113 -8.52 -0.46 -9.66
C PHE A 113 -7.42 0.41 -10.26
N LEU A 114 -7.60 1.73 -10.28
CA LEU A 114 -6.60 2.66 -10.82
C LEU A 114 -5.30 2.65 -10.01
N PHE A 115 -5.39 2.60 -8.69
CA PHE A 115 -4.22 2.53 -7.81
C PHE A 115 -3.47 1.22 -7.97
N SER A 116 -4.17 0.09 -8.00
CA SER A 116 -3.56 -1.22 -8.23
C SER A 116 -2.88 -1.28 -9.59
N PHE A 117 -3.50 -0.75 -10.62
CA PHE A 117 -2.93 -0.71 -11.96
C PHE A 117 -1.66 0.16 -12.04
N SER A 118 -1.70 1.37 -11.47
CA SER A 118 -0.54 2.26 -11.46
C SER A 118 0.62 1.70 -10.62
N THR A 119 0.32 1.11 -9.47
CA THR A 119 1.32 0.43 -8.62
C THR A 119 1.96 -0.73 -9.35
N PHE A 120 1.17 -1.55 -10.04
CA PHE A 120 1.68 -2.66 -10.84
C PHE A 120 2.64 -2.19 -11.95
N LEU A 121 2.30 -1.10 -12.66
CA LEU A 121 3.20 -0.51 -13.65
C LEU A 121 4.50 0.00 -13.04
N GLY A 122 4.43 0.65 -11.87
CA GLY A 122 5.60 1.11 -11.14
C GLY A 122 6.53 -0.04 -10.74
N ILE A 123 5.98 -1.10 -10.16
CA ILE A 123 6.73 -2.29 -9.76
C ILE A 123 7.38 -2.96 -10.97
N LEU A 124 6.68 -3.08 -12.10
CA LEU A 124 7.25 -3.60 -13.34
C LEU A 124 8.44 -2.76 -13.82
N PHE A 125 8.34 -1.45 -13.73
CA PHE A 125 9.43 -0.55 -14.11
C PHE A 125 10.66 -0.76 -13.22
N TYR A 126 10.49 -0.83 -11.90
CA TYR A 126 11.58 -1.07 -10.95
C TYR A 126 12.22 -2.46 -11.17
N ALA A 127 11.39 -3.48 -11.33
CA ALA A 127 11.85 -4.84 -11.60
C ALA A 127 12.66 -4.92 -12.91
N ARG A 128 12.17 -4.28 -13.97
CA ARG A 128 12.88 -4.22 -15.26
C ARG A 128 14.27 -3.61 -15.11
N SER A 129 14.39 -2.48 -14.43
CA SER A 129 15.65 -1.79 -14.23
C SER A 129 16.65 -2.64 -13.46
N ASN A 130 16.21 -3.30 -12.39
CA ASN A 130 17.04 -4.18 -11.58
C ASN A 130 17.47 -5.44 -12.35
N VAL A 131 16.58 -6.07 -13.12
CA VAL A 131 16.88 -7.25 -13.95
C VAL A 131 17.87 -6.89 -15.04
N ALA A 132 17.69 -5.73 -15.69
CA ALA A 132 18.63 -5.24 -16.70
C ALA A 132 20.02 -4.99 -16.12
N TYR A 133 20.11 -4.48 -14.90
CA TYR A 133 21.36 -4.25 -14.19
C TYR A 133 22.09 -5.56 -13.82
N LEU A 134 21.35 -6.56 -13.32
CA LEU A 134 21.92 -7.82 -12.82
C LEU A 134 22.25 -8.82 -13.94
N PHE A 135 21.37 -8.94 -14.93
CA PHE A 135 21.44 -9.98 -15.96
C PHE A 135 21.63 -9.45 -17.38
N GLY A 136 21.75 -8.13 -17.51
CA GLY A 136 21.82 -7.46 -18.81
C GLY A 136 20.44 -7.28 -19.46
N ASP A 137 20.35 -6.29 -20.37
CA ASP A 137 19.10 -5.98 -21.10
C ASP A 137 18.95 -6.89 -22.34
N ASN A 138 18.93 -8.20 -22.11
CA ASN A 138 18.74 -9.22 -23.11
C ASN A 138 17.26 -9.58 -23.25
N TRP A 139 16.83 -9.95 -24.47
CA TRP A 139 15.47 -10.39 -24.72
C TRP A 139 15.03 -11.54 -23.80
N LEU A 140 15.92 -12.50 -23.51
CA LEU A 140 15.64 -13.65 -22.66
C LEU A 140 15.38 -13.24 -21.21
N SER A 141 16.27 -12.41 -20.61
CA SER A 141 16.12 -11.94 -19.22
C SER A 141 14.84 -11.11 -19.04
N GLN A 142 14.55 -10.23 -20.01
CA GLN A 142 13.35 -9.39 -20.00
C GLN A 142 12.06 -10.20 -20.16
N THR A 143 12.08 -11.26 -20.96
CA THR A 143 10.92 -12.14 -21.12
C THR A 143 10.70 -13.00 -19.88
N LEU A 144 11.78 -13.54 -19.33
CA LEU A 144 11.71 -14.41 -18.14
C LEU A 144 11.13 -13.66 -16.92
N TYR A 145 11.61 -12.43 -16.66
CA TYR A 145 11.07 -11.67 -15.53
C TYR A 145 9.59 -11.31 -15.73
N LYS A 146 9.16 -10.98 -16.95
CA LYS A 146 7.74 -10.69 -17.25
C LYS A 146 6.85 -11.91 -17.00
N VAL A 147 7.28 -13.06 -17.44
CA VAL A 147 6.56 -14.33 -17.19
C VAL A 147 6.50 -14.60 -15.69
N LEU A 148 7.63 -14.45 -14.98
CA LEU A 148 7.66 -14.62 -13.52
C LEU A 148 6.70 -13.65 -12.81
N THR A 149 6.71 -12.38 -13.21
CA THR A 149 5.81 -11.37 -12.63
C THR A 149 4.33 -11.71 -12.88
N LEU A 150 3.97 -12.16 -14.09
CA LEU A 150 2.59 -12.60 -14.39
C LEU A 150 2.18 -13.80 -13.54
N VAL A 151 3.07 -14.78 -13.38
CA VAL A 151 2.82 -15.94 -12.52
C VAL A 151 2.62 -15.51 -11.07
N MET A 152 3.47 -14.63 -10.56
CA MET A 152 3.35 -14.12 -9.17
C MET A 152 2.08 -13.27 -8.99
N LEU A 153 1.69 -12.48 -9.98
CA LEU A 153 0.43 -11.74 -9.97
C LEU A 153 -0.78 -12.69 -9.88
N PHE A 154 -0.77 -13.75 -10.68
CA PHE A 154 -1.83 -14.75 -10.67
C PHE A 154 -1.92 -15.49 -9.34
N ILE A 155 -0.78 -15.92 -8.79
CA ILE A 155 -0.70 -16.57 -7.48
C ILE A 155 -1.19 -15.60 -6.38
N GLY A 156 -0.73 -14.36 -6.38
CA GLY A 156 -1.14 -13.34 -5.41
C GLY A 156 -2.63 -13.01 -5.47
N GLY A 157 -3.23 -13.03 -6.68
CA GLY A 157 -4.66 -12.81 -6.86
C GLY A 157 -5.56 -13.94 -6.33
N ILE A 158 -5.02 -15.16 -6.24
CA ILE A 158 -5.74 -16.33 -5.69
C ILE A 158 -5.44 -16.54 -4.20
N ALA A 159 -4.28 -16.04 -3.74
CA ALA A 159 -3.85 -16.22 -2.36
C ALA A 159 -4.78 -15.54 -1.36
N ALA A 160 -4.94 -16.15 -0.20
CA ALA A 160 -5.71 -15.55 0.89
C ALA A 160 -5.06 -14.21 1.32
N TYR A 161 -5.89 -13.21 1.56
CA TYR A 161 -5.47 -11.87 1.98
C TYR A 161 -4.46 -11.89 3.14
N GLN A 162 -4.74 -12.68 4.18
CA GLN A 162 -3.87 -12.80 5.34
C GLN A 162 -2.49 -13.38 4.99
N PHE A 163 -2.45 -14.38 4.12
CA PHE A 163 -1.19 -14.98 3.67
C PHE A 163 -0.28 -13.97 2.95
N VAL A 164 -0.87 -13.10 2.11
CA VAL A 164 -0.11 -12.06 1.40
C VAL A 164 0.49 -11.05 2.38
N TRP A 165 -0.26 -10.69 3.42
CA TRP A 165 0.23 -9.79 4.47
C TRP A 165 1.33 -10.41 5.32
N ASP A 166 1.17 -11.67 5.74
CA ASP A 166 2.16 -12.38 6.54
C ASP A 166 3.48 -12.59 5.78
N LEU A 167 3.42 -12.61 4.45
CA LEU A 167 4.60 -12.73 3.59
C LEU A 167 5.32 -11.38 3.41
N GLY A 168 4.61 -10.27 3.58
CA GLY A 168 5.14 -8.91 3.49
C GLY A 168 5.69 -8.34 4.80
N ASP A 169 5.28 -8.88 5.94
CA ASP A 169 5.74 -8.49 7.30
C ASP A 169 7.10 -9.10 7.65
#